data_421d367f8568d73d6fd72dd13aa5228b
#
_entry.id   421d367f8568d73d6fd72dd13aa5228b
#
_cell.length_a   1.000
_cell.length_b   1.000
_cell.length_c   1.000
_cell.angle_alpha   90.00
_cell.angle_beta   90.00
_cell.angle_gamma   90.00
#
_symmetry.space_group_name_H-M   'P 1'
#
loop_
_entity.id
_entity.type
_entity.pdbx_description
1 polymer ?
#
loop_
_entity_poly.entity_id
_entity_poly.type
_entity_poly.pdbx_seq_one_letter_code
_entity_poly.pdbx_strand_id
1 'polypeptide(L)'
;MKEQFLHLIENQKLSHAYLFEGDNEVVTSFSQWLTQAYFCKDGKACGECSTCRRVYSSNHPDVHTIAPEGRNIKIDQVRELLSEAAYMGLEGSKKVFIIKEADKLNVQSANALLKFIEEPSHNTLIMLLCSSSDSILKTILSRVQVVKFKPGNTLERTARSKGINLPSLPIYATFMSSYMEYETIVDVSEDWVTLVKNTMEANRLQAIFKVECEWDKVFDHQNYKMIIIQLINSYVKSLWQAKKGQLNAWNLKNPKFSWAKLILMQNAADELLRGYYSNQHYILGLENFFLIINEKQTSHS
;
A
#
# COMPACT_ATOMS: atom_id res chain seq x y z
N MET A 1 -7.41 8.79 13.57
CA MET A 1 -6.20 8.02 13.96
C MET A 1 -5.19 8.88 14.71
N LYS A 2 -4.69 10.02 14.19
CA LYS A 2 -3.74 10.88 14.94
C LYS A 2 -4.29 11.30 16.32
N GLU A 3 -5.52 11.77 16.40
CA GLU A 3 -6.18 12.15 17.65
C GLU A 3 -6.25 11.00 18.67
N GLN A 4 -6.51 9.77 18.22
CA GLN A 4 -6.51 8.59 19.09
C GLN A 4 -5.13 8.35 19.71
N PHE A 5 -4.06 8.48 18.91
CA PHE A 5 -2.69 8.31 19.42
C PHE A 5 -2.28 9.45 20.36
N LEU A 6 -2.68 10.69 20.10
CA LEU A 6 -2.48 11.80 21.04
C LEU A 6 -3.13 11.50 22.38
N HIS A 7 -4.38 11.03 22.37
CA HIS A 7 -5.09 10.64 23.59
C HIS A 7 -4.40 9.49 24.34
N LEU A 8 -3.81 8.50 23.60
CA LEU A 8 -3.04 7.43 24.23
C LEU A 8 -1.73 7.96 24.87
N ILE A 9 -1.06 8.92 24.24
CA ILE A 9 0.15 9.57 24.77
C ILE A 9 -0.19 10.38 26.03
N GLU A 10 -1.22 11.22 25.97
CA GLU A 10 -1.67 12.06 27.09
C GLU A 10 -2.07 11.22 28.31
N ASN A 11 -2.71 10.08 28.10
CA ASN A 11 -3.14 9.18 29.18
C ASN A 11 -2.08 8.13 29.58
N GLN A 12 -0.87 8.18 29.01
CA GLN A 12 0.20 7.19 29.25
C GLN A 12 -0.22 5.74 28.96
N LYS A 13 -1.14 5.56 27.98
CA LYS A 13 -1.67 4.26 27.55
C LYS A 13 -1.13 3.79 26.20
N LEU A 14 -0.08 4.46 25.70
CA LEU A 14 0.56 4.03 24.47
C LEU A 14 1.20 2.65 24.68
N SER A 15 0.89 1.68 23.80
CA SER A 15 1.57 0.40 23.84
C SER A 15 3.05 0.56 23.48
N HIS A 16 3.88 -0.32 23.98
CA HIS A 16 5.31 -0.30 23.71
C HIS A 16 5.66 -0.77 22.29
N ALA A 17 4.78 -1.53 21.62
CA ALA A 17 5.05 -2.10 20.29
C ALA A 17 3.83 -2.04 19.36
N TYR A 18 4.06 -1.51 18.16
CA TYR A 18 3.05 -1.40 17.10
C TYR A 18 3.58 -1.99 15.79
N LEU A 19 2.67 -2.60 15.02
CA LEU A 19 2.85 -2.90 13.61
C LEU A 19 1.92 -1.99 12.80
N PHE A 20 2.49 -1.14 11.97
CA PHE A 20 1.76 -0.28 11.05
C PHE A 20 1.74 -0.93 9.67
N GLU A 21 0.56 -1.40 9.25
CA GLU A 21 0.34 -2.04 7.96
C GLU A 21 -0.31 -1.05 7.00
N GLY A 22 0.30 -0.85 5.83
CA GLY A 22 -0.23 0.02 4.78
C GLY A 22 0.84 0.47 3.81
N ASP A 23 0.49 1.46 3.01
CA ASP A 23 1.43 2.09 2.08
C ASP A 23 2.67 2.62 2.80
N ASN A 24 3.85 2.39 2.19
CA ASN A 24 5.13 2.72 2.80
C ASN A 24 5.28 4.22 3.14
N GLU A 25 4.79 5.12 2.27
CA GLU A 25 4.82 6.57 2.54
C GLU A 25 3.91 6.93 3.71
N VAL A 26 2.72 6.32 3.76
CA VAL A 26 1.73 6.57 4.83
C VAL A 26 2.25 6.13 6.17
N VAL A 27 2.71 4.88 6.27
CA VAL A 27 3.18 4.32 7.55
C VAL A 27 4.47 5.01 7.99
N THR A 28 5.36 5.41 7.05
CA THR A 28 6.57 6.17 7.36
C THR A 28 6.25 7.58 7.86
N SER A 29 5.37 8.31 7.17
CA SER A 29 4.93 9.64 7.60
C SER A 29 4.23 9.59 8.95
N PHE A 30 3.41 8.56 9.18
CA PHE A 30 2.72 8.39 10.45
C PHE A 30 3.70 8.05 11.58
N SER A 31 4.67 7.16 11.35
CA SER A 31 5.69 6.80 12.34
C SER A 31 6.56 8.01 12.72
N GLN A 32 6.93 8.84 11.74
CA GLN A 32 7.66 10.09 11.99
C GLN A 32 6.84 11.07 12.84
N TRP A 33 5.57 11.26 12.47
CA TRP A 33 4.66 12.10 13.24
C TRP A 33 4.46 11.55 14.67
N LEU A 34 4.28 10.24 14.85
CA LEU A 34 4.12 9.63 16.17
C LEU A 34 5.39 9.77 17.01
N THR A 35 6.57 9.61 16.39
CA THR A 35 7.86 9.86 17.04
C THR A 35 7.97 11.31 17.52
N GLN A 36 7.59 12.28 16.68
CA GLN A 36 7.53 13.68 17.08
C GLN A 36 6.59 13.89 18.27
N ALA A 37 5.36 13.34 18.21
CA ALA A 37 4.39 13.46 19.30
C ALA A 37 4.90 12.83 20.60
N TYR A 38 5.57 11.68 20.52
CA TYR A 38 6.10 10.95 21.66
C TYR A 38 7.20 11.72 22.42
N PHE A 39 8.08 12.41 21.68
CA PHE A 39 9.16 13.22 22.26
C PHE A 39 8.78 14.68 22.52
N CYS A 40 7.77 15.21 21.84
CA CYS A 40 7.37 16.61 21.93
C CYS A 40 6.96 16.96 23.37
N LYS A 41 7.46 18.09 23.90
CA LYS A 41 7.09 18.56 25.23
C LYS A 41 5.59 18.81 25.38
N ASP A 42 4.95 19.28 24.30
CA ASP A 42 3.52 19.56 24.27
C ASP A 42 2.69 18.31 23.90
N GLY A 43 3.33 17.15 23.65
CA GLY A 43 2.68 15.90 23.25
C GLY A 43 1.93 15.92 21.91
N LYS A 44 2.06 17.01 21.12
CA LYS A 44 1.21 17.25 19.93
C LYS A 44 1.95 17.23 18.60
N ALA A 45 3.23 16.85 18.59
CA ALA A 45 4.05 16.95 17.38
C ALA A 45 4.02 18.36 16.76
N CYS A 46 4.38 19.38 17.55
CA CYS A 46 4.24 20.80 17.16
C CYS A 46 5.03 21.18 15.89
N GLY A 47 6.06 20.41 15.51
CA GLY A 47 6.92 20.67 14.34
C GLY A 47 7.97 21.76 14.55
N GLU A 48 7.82 22.62 15.53
CA GLU A 48 8.64 23.84 15.72
C GLU A 48 9.71 23.69 16.81
N CYS A 49 9.48 22.88 17.84
CA CYS A 49 10.45 22.68 18.90
C CYS A 49 11.72 21.96 18.40
N SER A 50 12.85 22.13 19.10
CA SER A 50 14.13 21.52 18.72
C SER A 50 14.04 20.00 18.54
N THR A 51 13.30 19.34 19.41
CA THR A 51 13.06 17.89 19.37
C THR A 51 12.29 17.47 18.11
N CYS A 52 11.17 18.14 17.78
CA CYS A 52 10.40 17.85 16.58
C CYS A 52 11.23 18.08 15.31
N ARG A 53 12.05 19.13 15.25
CA ARG A 53 12.94 19.41 14.11
C ARG A 53 13.99 18.32 13.93
N ARG A 54 14.61 17.84 15.03
CA ARG A 54 15.61 16.76 14.97
C ARG A 54 15.02 15.42 14.57
N VAL A 55 13.82 15.10 15.07
CA VAL A 55 13.09 13.91 14.61
C VAL A 55 12.78 14.01 13.12
N TYR A 56 12.34 15.19 12.65
CA TYR A 56 12.05 15.42 11.23
C TYR A 56 13.29 15.25 10.35
N SER A 57 14.44 15.77 10.78
CA SER A 57 15.71 15.65 10.06
C SER A 57 16.45 14.33 10.31
N SER A 58 15.82 13.36 11.00
CA SER A 58 16.42 12.06 11.35
C SER A 58 17.71 12.15 12.18
N ASN A 59 17.88 13.25 12.96
CA ASN A 59 19.07 13.55 13.77
C ASN A 59 18.80 13.47 15.29
N HIS A 60 17.73 12.79 15.71
CA HIS A 60 17.47 12.61 17.13
C HIS A 60 18.24 11.40 17.67
N PRO A 61 19.09 11.54 18.71
CA PRO A 61 20.00 10.48 19.17
C PRO A 61 19.27 9.25 19.76
N ASP A 62 18.06 9.43 20.28
CA ASP A 62 17.25 8.35 20.87
C ASP A 62 16.21 7.78 19.88
N VAL A 63 16.39 8.03 18.58
CA VAL A 63 15.57 7.45 17.49
C VAL A 63 16.45 6.57 16.61
N HIS A 64 16.25 5.27 16.70
CA HIS A 64 17.02 4.28 15.97
C HIS A 64 16.15 3.68 14.85
N THR A 65 16.65 3.72 13.64
CA THR A 65 15.89 3.23 12.46
C THR A 65 16.74 2.24 11.68
N ILE A 66 16.16 1.09 11.36
CA ILE A 66 16.73 0.15 10.40
C ILE A 66 15.80 -0.02 9.20
N ALA A 67 16.41 -0.27 8.05
CA ALA A 67 15.74 -0.55 6.79
C ALA A 67 16.47 -1.66 6.05
N PRO A 68 15.85 -2.33 5.05
CA PRO A 68 16.53 -3.37 4.30
C PRO A 68 17.79 -2.87 3.59
N GLU A 69 18.87 -3.64 3.67
CA GLU A 69 20.05 -3.52 2.81
C GLU A 69 19.93 -4.52 1.67
N GLY A 70 19.46 -4.07 0.52
CA GLY A 70 19.12 -4.92 -0.61
C GLY A 70 17.73 -5.56 -0.43
N ARG A 71 17.65 -6.89 -0.43
CA ARG A 71 16.35 -7.60 -0.40
C ARG A 71 15.80 -7.87 1.00
N ASN A 72 16.65 -7.90 2.02
CA ASN A 72 16.26 -8.32 3.37
C ASN A 72 16.91 -7.44 4.45
N ILE A 73 16.30 -7.44 5.63
CA ILE A 73 16.93 -6.91 6.85
C ILE A 73 17.80 -8.01 7.44
N LYS A 74 19.12 -7.74 7.53
CA LYS A 74 20.11 -8.71 8.02
C LYS A 74 20.09 -8.80 9.55
N ILE A 75 20.50 -9.97 10.07
CA ILE A 75 20.58 -10.21 11.52
C ILE A 75 21.51 -9.22 12.24
N ASP A 76 22.58 -8.79 11.57
CA ASP A 76 23.56 -7.88 12.18
C ASP A 76 22.98 -6.46 12.37
N GLN A 77 22.13 -5.97 11.45
CA GLN A 77 21.39 -4.72 11.64
C GLN A 77 20.47 -4.78 12.86
N VAL A 78 19.81 -5.93 13.07
CA VAL A 78 18.94 -6.15 14.24
C VAL A 78 19.77 -6.22 15.51
N ARG A 79 20.92 -6.89 15.52
CA ARG A 79 21.82 -6.94 16.68
C ARG A 79 22.36 -5.58 17.06
N GLU A 80 22.74 -4.76 16.09
CA GLU A 80 23.17 -3.39 16.32
C GLU A 80 22.04 -2.57 16.95
N LEU A 81 20.81 -2.63 16.40
CA LEU A 81 19.64 -1.98 16.98
C LEU A 81 19.39 -2.44 18.43
N LEU A 82 19.52 -3.72 18.72
CA LEU A 82 19.36 -4.27 20.08
C LEU A 82 20.47 -3.82 21.04
N SER A 83 21.70 -3.62 20.55
CA SER A 83 22.78 -3.08 21.36
C SER A 83 22.47 -1.65 21.82
N GLU A 84 21.91 -0.82 20.93
CA GLU A 84 21.45 0.53 21.27
C GLU A 84 20.30 0.53 22.29
N ALA A 85 19.46 -0.51 22.25
CA ALA A 85 18.37 -0.66 23.20
C ALA A 85 18.83 -0.95 24.64
N ALA A 86 20.02 -1.53 24.81
CA ALA A 86 20.57 -1.87 26.11
C ALA A 86 21.09 -0.65 26.90
N TYR A 87 21.40 0.46 26.20
CA TYR A 87 21.88 1.68 26.86
C TYR A 87 20.72 2.58 27.28
N MET A 88 20.96 3.47 28.24
CA MET A 88 20.00 4.53 28.59
C MET A 88 19.93 5.58 27.48
N GLY A 89 18.76 6.22 27.32
CA GLY A 89 18.60 7.32 26.36
C GLY A 89 19.56 8.48 26.65
N LEU A 90 20.08 9.11 25.61
CA LEU A 90 21.08 10.19 25.72
C LEU A 90 20.44 11.52 26.16
N GLU A 91 19.22 11.79 25.77
CA GLU A 91 18.51 13.05 26.08
C GLU A 91 17.29 12.86 26.98
N GLY A 92 17.13 11.67 27.56
CA GLY A 92 16.02 11.34 28.46
C GLY A 92 15.79 9.85 28.59
N SER A 93 14.68 9.49 29.22
CA SER A 93 14.33 8.09 29.41
C SER A 93 13.59 7.45 28.21
N LYS A 94 13.18 8.26 27.22
CA LYS A 94 12.39 7.78 26.08
C LYS A 94 13.29 7.35 24.94
N LYS A 95 12.93 6.22 24.29
CA LYS A 95 13.58 5.73 23.06
C LYS A 95 12.55 5.29 22.04
N VAL A 96 12.88 5.43 20.77
CA VAL A 96 12.04 4.98 19.66
C VAL A 96 12.87 4.12 18.71
N PHE A 97 12.34 2.95 18.37
CA PHE A 97 12.94 2.01 17.43
C PHE A 97 11.99 1.81 16.25
N ILE A 98 12.48 2.06 15.04
CA ILE A 98 11.68 1.97 13.80
C ILE A 98 12.31 0.92 12.90
N ILE A 99 11.55 -0.13 12.59
CA ILE A 99 11.93 -1.17 11.64
C ILE A 99 11.10 -0.95 10.37
N LYS A 100 11.71 -0.33 9.35
CA LYS A 100 11.06 -0.11 8.05
C LYS A 100 11.01 -1.40 7.24
N GLU A 101 9.94 -1.59 6.48
CA GLU A 101 9.73 -2.77 5.63
C GLU A 101 9.98 -4.08 6.42
N ALA A 102 9.32 -4.20 7.57
CA ALA A 102 9.47 -5.34 8.46
C ALA A 102 9.06 -6.68 7.83
N ASP A 103 8.28 -6.66 6.75
CA ASP A 103 7.97 -7.80 5.89
C ASP A 103 9.23 -8.39 5.19
N LYS A 104 10.35 -7.66 5.18
CA LYS A 104 11.66 -8.11 4.69
C LYS A 104 12.58 -8.68 5.77
N LEU A 105 12.11 -8.83 7.01
CA LEU A 105 12.82 -9.56 8.04
C LEU A 105 12.91 -11.03 7.69
N ASN A 106 14.12 -11.60 7.68
CA ASN A 106 14.26 -13.05 7.63
C ASN A 106 13.92 -13.68 8.99
N VAL A 107 13.73 -15.01 9.02
CA VAL A 107 13.31 -15.72 10.23
C VAL A 107 14.28 -15.51 11.41
N GLN A 108 15.58 -15.45 11.15
CA GLN A 108 16.61 -15.24 12.18
C GLN A 108 16.53 -13.83 12.76
N SER A 109 16.44 -12.80 11.91
CA SER A 109 16.28 -11.40 12.29
C SER A 109 15.00 -11.16 13.08
N ALA A 110 13.89 -11.75 12.62
CA ALA A 110 12.59 -11.65 13.28
C ALA A 110 12.61 -12.30 14.68
N ASN A 111 13.21 -13.50 14.81
CA ASN A 111 13.33 -14.19 16.10
C ASN A 111 14.23 -13.42 17.09
N ALA A 112 15.27 -12.74 16.61
CA ALA A 112 16.12 -11.90 17.47
C ALA A 112 15.36 -10.71 18.10
N LEU A 113 14.33 -10.19 17.43
CA LEU A 113 13.47 -9.10 17.93
C LEU A 113 12.46 -9.54 18.99
N LEU A 114 12.12 -10.85 19.07
CA LEU A 114 11.02 -11.31 19.93
C LEU A 114 11.22 -10.92 21.40
N LYS A 115 12.41 -11.18 21.96
CA LYS A 115 12.71 -10.85 23.35
C LYS A 115 12.63 -9.34 23.63
N PHE A 116 13.08 -8.53 22.66
CA PHE A 116 13.02 -7.08 22.77
C PHE A 116 11.60 -6.54 22.72
N ILE A 117 10.74 -7.16 21.90
CA ILE A 117 9.33 -6.82 21.82
C ILE A 117 8.58 -7.25 23.11
N GLU A 118 8.95 -8.37 23.71
CA GLU A 118 8.31 -8.87 24.95
C GLU A 118 8.71 -8.05 26.18
N GLU A 119 10.00 -7.73 26.31
CA GLU A 119 10.56 -7.11 27.49
C GLU A 119 11.36 -5.83 27.11
N PRO A 120 10.68 -4.78 26.58
CA PRO A 120 11.37 -3.54 26.25
C PRO A 120 11.81 -2.80 27.52
N SER A 121 12.87 -2.02 27.41
CA SER A 121 13.25 -1.08 28.46
C SER A 121 12.14 -0.03 28.68
N HIS A 122 12.11 0.55 29.90
CA HIS A 122 11.09 1.56 30.22
C HIS A 122 11.08 2.71 29.18
N ASN A 123 9.89 3.22 28.87
CA ASN A 123 9.67 4.32 27.92
C ASN A 123 10.21 4.05 26.51
N THR A 124 10.19 2.80 26.09
CA THR A 124 10.55 2.41 24.72
C THR A 124 9.31 2.27 23.86
N LEU A 125 9.35 2.84 22.64
CA LEU A 125 8.34 2.68 21.61
C LEU A 125 8.96 1.97 20.40
N ILE A 126 8.42 0.81 20.05
CA ILE A 126 8.87 -0.02 18.92
C ILE A 126 7.81 0.08 17.81
N MET A 127 8.23 0.44 16.62
CA MET A 127 7.35 0.54 15.44
C MET A 127 7.88 -0.32 14.31
N LEU A 128 7.12 -1.32 13.92
CA LEU A 128 7.35 -2.12 12.71
C LEU A 128 6.45 -1.57 11.60
N LEU A 129 7.03 -1.26 10.45
CA LEU A 129 6.30 -0.75 9.29
C LEU A 129 6.31 -1.83 8.21
N CYS A 130 5.16 -2.18 7.63
CA CYS A 130 5.06 -3.19 6.58
C CYS A 130 3.96 -2.83 5.57
N SER A 131 4.09 -3.39 4.38
CA SER A 131 3.06 -3.28 3.34
C SER A 131 1.89 -4.25 3.60
N SER A 132 2.19 -5.46 4.08
CA SER A 132 1.21 -6.47 4.48
C SER A 132 1.69 -7.24 5.70
N SER A 133 0.79 -7.46 6.65
CA SER A 133 1.04 -8.29 7.84
C SER A 133 1.13 -9.80 7.52
N ASP A 134 0.70 -10.23 6.32
CA ASP A 134 0.72 -11.65 5.93
C ASP A 134 2.15 -12.23 5.88
N SER A 135 3.14 -11.39 5.61
CA SER A 135 4.56 -11.75 5.56
C SER A 135 5.26 -11.69 6.92
N ILE A 136 4.58 -11.21 7.96
CA ILE A 136 5.13 -11.09 9.31
C ILE A 136 4.92 -12.39 10.10
N LEU A 137 5.94 -12.82 10.84
CA LEU A 137 5.83 -13.99 11.68
C LEU A 137 4.70 -13.86 12.71
N LYS A 138 3.89 -14.90 12.86
CA LYS A 138 2.78 -14.96 13.82
C LYS A 138 3.23 -14.68 15.25
N THR A 139 4.47 -15.06 15.59
CA THR A 139 5.10 -14.79 16.88
C THR A 139 5.32 -13.30 17.15
N ILE A 140 5.60 -12.49 16.14
CA ILE A 140 5.64 -11.04 16.25
C ILE A 140 4.21 -10.49 16.35
N LEU A 141 3.31 -10.92 15.45
CA LEU A 141 1.92 -10.44 15.42
C LEU A 141 1.19 -10.61 16.76
N SER A 142 1.49 -11.67 17.50
CA SER A 142 0.88 -11.90 18.82
C SER A 142 1.37 -10.96 19.93
N ARG A 143 2.41 -10.16 19.68
CA ARG A 143 3.09 -9.28 20.67
C ARG A 143 3.02 -7.80 20.36
N VAL A 144 2.48 -7.44 19.20
CA VAL A 144 2.38 -6.05 18.75
C VAL A 144 0.93 -5.63 18.56
N GLN A 145 0.64 -4.35 18.72
CA GLN A 145 -0.66 -3.79 18.35
C GLN A 145 -0.68 -3.52 16.84
N VAL A 146 -1.48 -4.27 16.10
CA VAL A 146 -1.60 -4.10 14.64
C VAL A 146 -2.54 -2.95 14.32
N VAL A 147 -2.04 -1.98 13.58
CA VAL A 147 -2.80 -0.82 13.10
C VAL A 147 -2.77 -0.80 11.58
N LYS A 148 -3.93 -1.01 10.97
CA LYS A 148 -4.06 -1.05 9.52
C LYS A 148 -4.46 0.33 8.97
N PHE A 149 -3.66 0.83 8.04
CA PHE A 149 -3.98 2.02 7.26
C PHE A 149 -4.74 1.60 6.00
N LYS A 150 -5.94 2.15 5.84
CA LYS A 150 -6.73 1.83 4.64
C LYS A 150 -5.98 2.33 3.41
N PRO A 151 -5.79 1.49 2.38
CA PRO A 151 -5.31 1.99 1.10
C PRO A 151 -6.33 2.99 0.53
N GLY A 152 -5.89 4.00 -0.17
CA GLY A 152 -6.75 4.77 -1.02
C GLY A 152 -6.91 6.27 -0.79
N ASN A 153 -6.29 6.90 0.21
CA ASN A 153 -6.47 8.35 0.40
C ASN A 153 -5.20 9.19 0.26
N THR A 154 -4.02 8.58 0.11
CA THR A 154 -2.76 9.33 0.07
C THR A 154 -2.55 9.92 -1.31
N LEU A 155 -2.71 9.14 -2.36
CA LEU A 155 -2.62 9.61 -3.73
C LEU A 155 -3.58 10.77 -3.98
N GLU A 156 -4.88 10.58 -3.66
CA GLU A 156 -5.90 11.63 -3.85
C GLU A 156 -5.59 12.89 -3.06
N ARG A 157 -5.16 12.76 -1.80
CA ARG A 157 -4.83 13.91 -0.96
C ARG A 157 -3.64 14.68 -1.51
N THR A 158 -2.56 13.96 -1.88
CA THR A 158 -1.34 14.58 -2.40
C THR A 158 -1.59 15.22 -3.76
N ALA A 159 -2.31 14.54 -4.65
CA ALA A 159 -2.68 15.09 -5.96
C ALA A 159 -3.52 16.37 -5.82
N ARG A 160 -4.54 16.35 -4.95
CA ARG A 160 -5.37 17.54 -4.69
C ARG A 160 -4.59 18.69 -4.06
N SER A 161 -3.64 18.41 -3.16
CA SER A 161 -2.77 19.47 -2.58
C SER A 161 -1.86 20.12 -3.62
N LYS A 162 -1.56 19.42 -4.72
CA LYS A 162 -0.82 19.92 -5.89
C LYS A 162 -1.73 20.50 -6.99
N GLY A 163 -3.02 20.64 -6.72
CA GLY A 163 -4.00 21.22 -7.66
C GLY A 163 -4.53 20.25 -8.71
N ILE A 164 -4.20 18.94 -8.62
CA ILE A 164 -4.69 17.93 -9.55
C ILE A 164 -6.03 17.39 -9.05
N ASN A 165 -7.08 17.56 -9.84
CA ASN A 165 -8.44 17.11 -9.53
C ASN A 165 -9.07 16.44 -10.76
N LEU A 166 -8.53 15.29 -11.16
CA LEU A 166 -9.02 14.52 -12.31
C LEU A 166 -10.07 13.48 -11.88
N PRO A 167 -11.11 13.24 -12.69
CA PRO A 167 -12.12 12.21 -12.46
C PRO A 167 -11.55 10.80 -12.31
N SER A 168 -10.42 10.50 -13.00
CA SER A 168 -9.72 9.20 -12.92
C SER A 168 -8.98 8.98 -11.61
N LEU A 169 -8.66 10.02 -10.86
CA LEU A 169 -7.84 9.95 -9.66
C LEU A 169 -8.33 8.92 -8.61
N PRO A 170 -9.64 8.80 -8.29
CA PRO A 170 -10.14 7.77 -7.39
C PRO A 170 -9.90 6.34 -7.89
N ILE A 171 -9.86 6.16 -9.22
CA ILE A 171 -9.63 4.86 -9.85
C ILE A 171 -8.17 4.44 -9.62
N TYR A 172 -7.21 5.32 -9.92
CA TYR A 172 -5.79 5.07 -9.69
C TYR A 172 -5.47 4.86 -8.20
N ALA A 173 -6.14 5.58 -7.32
CA ALA A 173 -6.00 5.42 -5.87
C ALA A 173 -6.45 4.04 -5.35
N THR A 174 -7.09 3.20 -6.15
CA THR A 174 -7.43 1.81 -5.77
C THR A 174 -6.23 0.87 -5.82
N PHE A 175 -5.15 1.23 -6.53
CA PHE A 175 -3.98 0.37 -6.72
C PHE A 175 -2.63 1.11 -6.72
N MET A 176 -2.61 2.42 -6.93
CA MET A 176 -1.41 3.25 -6.78
C MET A 176 -1.40 3.89 -5.41
N SER A 177 -0.25 3.86 -4.76
CA SER A 177 -0.04 4.42 -3.43
C SER A 177 0.83 5.69 -3.48
N SER A 178 1.73 5.78 -4.46
CA SER A 178 2.68 6.88 -4.60
C SER A 178 2.19 7.93 -5.60
N TYR A 179 2.23 9.20 -5.16
CA TYR A 179 1.97 10.33 -6.06
C TYR A 179 3.06 10.46 -7.14
N MET A 180 4.32 10.14 -6.83
CA MET A 180 5.41 10.20 -7.81
C MET A 180 5.16 9.26 -8.99
N GLU A 181 4.60 8.09 -8.73
CA GLU A 181 4.21 7.11 -9.75
C GLU A 181 3.05 7.63 -10.61
N TYR A 182 2.03 8.23 -9.98
CA TYR A 182 0.90 8.83 -10.68
C TYR A 182 1.29 10.08 -11.50
N GLU A 183 2.22 10.90 -11.00
CA GLU A 183 2.71 12.10 -11.68
C GLU A 183 3.30 11.78 -13.07
N THR A 184 3.89 10.60 -13.25
CA THR A 184 4.45 10.16 -14.54
C THR A 184 3.39 9.88 -15.62
N ILE A 185 2.13 9.69 -15.23
CA ILE A 185 1.03 9.31 -16.12
C ILE A 185 -0.15 10.27 -16.07
N VAL A 186 -0.04 11.37 -15.33
CA VAL A 186 -1.16 12.29 -15.09
C VAL A 186 -1.78 12.80 -16.40
N ASP A 187 -0.97 13.12 -17.38
CA ASP A 187 -1.40 13.67 -18.68
C ASP A 187 -2.18 12.66 -19.53
N VAL A 188 -1.94 11.36 -19.37
CA VAL A 188 -2.59 10.28 -20.12
C VAL A 188 -3.60 9.48 -19.28
N SER A 189 -3.74 9.80 -18.02
CA SER A 189 -4.53 9.01 -17.06
C SER A 189 -6.02 8.93 -17.42
N GLU A 190 -6.62 10.01 -17.89
CA GLU A 190 -8.03 10.03 -18.32
C GLU A 190 -8.25 9.22 -19.59
N ASP A 191 -7.32 9.31 -20.55
CA ASP A 191 -7.39 8.57 -21.81
C ASP A 191 -7.34 7.07 -21.57
N TRP A 192 -6.49 6.61 -20.65
CA TRP A 192 -6.38 5.20 -20.31
C TRP A 192 -7.61 4.66 -19.59
N VAL A 193 -8.17 5.42 -18.67
CA VAL A 193 -9.44 5.06 -18.03
C VAL A 193 -10.56 4.95 -19.07
N THR A 194 -10.64 5.91 -19.98
CA THR A 194 -11.62 5.92 -21.07
C THR A 194 -11.40 4.73 -22.01
N LEU A 195 -10.17 4.43 -22.37
CA LEU A 195 -9.82 3.29 -23.22
C LEU A 195 -10.23 1.95 -22.59
N VAL A 196 -9.87 1.72 -21.33
CA VAL A 196 -10.23 0.50 -20.60
C VAL A 196 -11.75 0.39 -20.50
N LYS A 197 -12.45 1.45 -20.08
CA LYS A 197 -13.91 1.45 -19.96
C LYS A 197 -14.59 1.10 -21.29
N ASN A 198 -14.23 1.78 -22.36
CA ASN A 198 -14.80 1.57 -23.68
C ASN A 198 -14.54 0.16 -24.23
N THR A 199 -13.39 -0.44 -23.89
CA THR A 199 -13.05 -1.79 -24.29
C THR A 199 -13.82 -2.84 -23.47
N MET A 200 -13.95 -2.62 -22.15
CA MET A 200 -14.72 -3.49 -21.26
C MET A 200 -16.22 -3.51 -21.56
N GLU A 201 -16.77 -2.42 -22.08
CA GLU A 201 -18.16 -2.26 -22.46
C GLU A 201 -18.45 -2.66 -23.93
N ALA A 202 -17.39 -2.89 -24.73
CA ALA A 202 -17.49 -3.28 -26.13
C ALA A 202 -17.95 -4.75 -26.31
N ASN A 203 -18.48 -5.08 -27.50
CA ASN A 203 -18.67 -6.47 -27.87
C ASN A 203 -17.33 -7.16 -28.20
N ARG A 204 -17.36 -8.52 -28.32
CA ARG A 204 -16.16 -9.34 -28.51
C ARG A 204 -15.25 -8.88 -29.66
N LEU A 205 -15.82 -8.63 -30.84
CA LEU A 205 -15.03 -8.23 -32.02
C LEU A 205 -14.44 -6.84 -31.86
N GLN A 206 -15.22 -5.90 -31.34
CA GLN A 206 -14.76 -4.55 -31.07
C GLN A 206 -13.69 -4.49 -29.98
N ALA A 207 -13.79 -5.32 -28.94
CA ALA A 207 -12.80 -5.38 -27.88
C ALA A 207 -11.44 -5.87 -28.42
N ILE A 208 -11.44 -6.96 -29.21
CA ILE A 208 -10.22 -7.50 -29.82
C ILE A 208 -9.60 -6.47 -30.78
N PHE A 209 -10.41 -5.88 -31.66
CA PHE A 209 -9.93 -4.85 -32.59
C PHE A 209 -9.30 -3.66 -31.87
N LYS A 210 -9.87 -3.21 -30.76
CA LYS A 210 -9.30 -2.15 -29.94
C LYS A 210 -7.96 -2.55 -29.33
N VAL A 211 -7.86 -3.78 -28.81
CA VAL A 211 -6.58 -4.29 -28.25
C VAL A 211 -5.50 -4.28 -29.32
N GLU A 212 -5.76 -4.76 -30.51
CA GLU A 212 -4.78 -4.82 -31.61
C GLU A 212 -4.41 -3.45 -32.16
N CYS A 213 -5.37 -2.53 -32.31
CA CYS A 213 -5.15 -1.27 -33.03
C CYS A 213 -4.91 -0.05 -32.14
N GLU A 214 -5.51 0.02 -30.98
CA GLU A 214 -5.47 1.19 -30.10
C GLU A 214 -4.50 1.00 -28.93
N TRP A 215 -4.46 -0.20 -28.35
CA TRP A 215 -3.67 -0.48 -27.17
C TRP A 215 -2.18 -0.63 -27.48
N ASP A 216 -1.82 -1.12 -28.67
CA ASP A 216 -0.41 -1.25 -29.07
C ASP A 216 0.32 0.10 -29.10
N LYS A 217 -0.41 1.19 -29.46
CA LYS A 217 0.13 2.55 -29.49
C LYS A 217 0.42 3.15 -28.10
N VAL A 218 -0.24 2.62 -27.07
CA VAL A 218 -0.10 3.07 -25.66
C VAL A 218 1.10 2.40 -24.98
N PHE A 219 1.64 1.30 -25.54
CA PHE A 219 2.48 0.35 -24.83
C PHE A 219 3.97 0.39 -25.13
N ASP A 220 4.49 1.48 -25.62
CA ASP A 220 5.92 1.62 -25.90
C ASP A 220 6.81 1.51 -24.64
N HIS A 221 6.23 1.58 -23.43
CA HIS A 221 6.95 1.42 -22.18
C HIS A 221 6.42 0.24 -21.35
N GLN A 222 7.33 -0.64 -20.88
CA GLN A 222 7.00 -1.80 -20.06
C GLN A 222 6.20 -1.47 -18.77
N ASN A 223 6.46 -0.31 -18.17
CA ASN A 223 5.78 0.12 -16.94
C ASN A 223 4.27 0.38 -17.15
N TYR A 224 3.86 0.80 -18.33
CA TYR A 224 2.45 1.11 -18.63
C TYR A 224 1.58 -0.15 -18.74
N LYS A 225 2.14 -1.27 -19.17
CA LYS A 225 1.43 -2.56 -19.28
C LYS A 225 0.85 -2.99 -17.94
N MET A 226 1.64 -2.87 -16.86
CA MET A 226 1.18 -3.19 -15.51
C MET A 226 0.05 -2.27 -15.06
N ILE A 227 0.12 -0.98 -15.33
CA ILE A 227 -0.91 0.00 -14.96
C ILE A 227 -2.23 -0.35 -15.63
N ILE A 228 -2.22 -0.71 -16.91
CA ILE A 228 -3.43 -1.13 -17.62
C ILE A 228 -4.04 -2.41 -17.06
N ILE A 229 -3.21 -3.41 -16.72
CA ILE A 229 -3.71 -4.63 -16.05
C ILE A 229 -4.37 -4.27 -14.72
N GLN A 230 -3.77 -3.37 -13.96
CA GLN A 230 -4.33 -2.88 -12.70
C GLN A 230 -5.64 -2.09 -12.89
N LEU A 231 -5.75 -1.30 -13.96
CA LEU A 231 -7.01 -0.63 -14.34
C LEU A 231 -8.11 -1.65 -14.67
N ILE A 232 -7.81 -2.69 -15.44
CA ILE A 232 -8.74 -3.78 -15.73
C ILE A 232 -9.20 -4.46 -14.44
N ASN A 233 -8.27 -4.82 -13.55
CA ASN A 233 -8.59 -5.42 -12.26
C ASN A 233 -9.45 -4.49 -11.39
N SER A 234 -9.14 -3.21 -11.35
CA SER A 234 -9.92 -2.19 -10.64
C SER A 234 -11.34 -2.07 -11.20
N TYR A 235 -11.50 -2.15 -12.53
CA TYR A 235 -12.82 -2.17 -13.17
C TYR A 235 -13.65 -3.40 -12.76
N VAL A 236 -13.06 -4.59 -12.83
CA VAL A 236 -13.73 -5.85 -12.44
C VAL A 236 -14.13 -5.81 -10.95
N LYS A 237 -13.26 -5.36 -10.06
CA LYS A 237 -13.58 -5.17 -8.63
C LYS A 237 -14.74 -4.18 -8.44
N SER A 238 -14.78 -3.11 -9.21
CA SER A 238 -15.87 -2.12 -9.16
C SER A 238 -17.20 -2.68 -9.65
N LEU A 239 -17.20 -3.62 -10.62
CA LEU A 239 -18.40 -4.37 -11.00
C LEU A 239 -18.96 -5.23 -9.86
N TRP A 240 -18.09 -5.87 -9.07
CA TRP A 240 -18.48 -6.60 -7.87
C TRP A 240 -19.13 -5.69 -6.82
N GLN A 241 -18.52 -4.55 -6.56
CA GLN A 241 -19.03 -3.55 -5.63
C GLN A 241 -20.39 -3.01 -6.08
N ALA A 242 -20.50 -2.65 -7.36
CA ALA A 242 -21.76 -2.19 -7.95
C ALA A 242 -22.87 -3.23 -7.87
N LYS A 243 -22.55 -4.52 -8.08
CA LYS A 243 -23.51 -5.63 -7.94
C LYS A 243 -24.02 -5.83 -6.52
N LYS A 244 -23.19 -5.47 -5.52
CA LYS A 244 -23.54 -5.47 -4.10
C LYS A 244 -24.23 -4.17 -3.65
N GLY A 245 -24.50 -3.23 -4.57
CA GLY A 245 -25.05 -1.91 -4.25
C GLY A 245 -24.07 -0.99 -3.49
N GLN A 246 -22.77 -1.25 -3.55
CA GLN A 246 -21.74 -0.45 -2.90
C GLN A 246 -21.22 0.65 -3.84
N LEU A 247 -20.74 1.75 -3.26
CA LEU A 247 -20.00 2.78 -3.99
C LEU A 247 -18.68 2.18 -4.52
N ASN A 248 -18.30 2.59 -5.73
CA ASN A 248 -17.09 2.10 -6.38
C ASN A 248 -16.38 3.23 -7.14
N ALA A 249 -15.06 3.05 -7.37
CA ALA A 249 -14.21 4.07 -7.95
C ALA A 249 -14.58 4.44 -9.41
N TRP A 250 -15.15 3.50 -10.16
CA TRP A 250 -15.57 3.69 -11.56
C TRP A 250 -17.00 4.24 -11.71
N ASN A 251 -17.70 4.51 -10.59
CA ASN A 251 -19.10 4.97 -10.58
C ASN A 251 -20.05 4.07 -11.37
N LEU A 252 -19.77 2.76 -11.42
CA LEU A 252 -20.60 1.80 -12.10
C LEU A 252 -21.91 1.58 -11.34
N LYS A 253 -23.00 1.55 -12.08
CA LYS A 253 -24.34 1.20 -11.56
C LYS A 253 -24.54 -0.31 -11.66
N ASN A 254 -25.54 -0.85 -10.98
CA ASN A 254 -25.83 -2.27 -10.89
C ASN A 254 -25.64 -3.00 -12.27
N PRO A 255 -24.59 -3.79 -12.44
CA PRO A 255 -24.32 -4.45 -13.73
C PRO A 255 -25.31 -5.58 -13.98
N LYS A 256 -25.69 -5.76 -15.24
CA LYS A 256 -26.59 -6.86 -15.68
C LYS A 256 -25.89 -8.23 -15.70
N PHE A 257 -24.63 -8.33 -15.28
CA PHE A 257 -23.88 -9.58 -15.25
C PHE A 257 -24.35 -10.51 -14.13
N SER A 258 -24.38 -11.83 -14.40
CA SER A 258 -24.60 -12.85 -13.37
C SER A 258 -23.38 -12.93 -12.43
N TRP A 259 -23.57 -13.49 -11.22
CA TRP A 259 -22.44 -13.74 -10.30
C TRP A 259 -21.39 -14.68 -10.92
N ALA A 260 -21.84 -15.72 -11.63
CA ALA A 260 -20.94 -16.64 -12.34
C ALA A 260 -20.07 -15.91 -13.37
N LYS A 261 -20.66 -14.94 -14.10
CA LYS A 261 -19.91 -14.11 -15.06
C LYS A 261 -18.88 -13.21 -14.38
N LEU A 262 -19.21 -12.64 -13.23
CA LEU A 262 -18.25 -11.83 -12.45
C LEU A 262 -17.09 -12.67 -11.90
N ILE A 263 -17.34 -13.91 -11.48
CA ILE A 263 -16.28 -14.85 -11.07
C ILE A 263 -15.36 -15.15 -12.26
N LEU A 264 -15.93 -15.43 -13.43
CA LEU A 264 -15.15 -15.67 -14.65
C LEU A 264 -14.26 -14.47 -15.00
N MET A 265 -14.81 -13.24 -14.95
CA MET A 265 -14.08 -12.02 -15.21
C MET A 265 -12.93 -11.81 -14.20
N GLN A 266 -13.17 -12.09 -12.91
CA GLN A 266 -12.12 -11.98 -11.90
C GLN A 266 -11.00 -12.99 -12.12
N ASN A 267 -11.34 -14.25 -12.38
CA ASN A 267 -10.34 -15.29 -12.66
C ASN A 267 -9.48 -14.95 -13.88
N ALA A 268 -10.12 -14.46 -14.96
CA ALA A 268 -9.42 -14.03 -16.17
C ALA A 268 -8.50 -12.82 -15.93
N ALA A 269 -8.92 -11.86 -15.09
CA ALA A 269 -8.10 -10.71 -14.73
C ALA A 269 -6.89 -11.12 -13.85
N ASP A 270 -7.08 -12.07 -12.93
CA ASP A 270 -6.01 -12.62 -12.10
C ASP A 270 -5.02 -13.45 -12.93
N GLU A 271 -5.50 -14.14 -13.97
CA GLU A 271 -4.66 -14.88 -14.91
C GLU A 271 -3.83 -13.93 -15.78
N LEU A 272 -4.43 -12.84 -16.27
CA LEU A 272 -3.72 -11.79 -17.00
C LEU A 272 -2.57 -11.19 -16.17
N LEU A 273 -2.81 -10.93 -14.88
CA LEU A 273 -1.79 -10.42 -13.97
C LEU A 273 -0.66 -11.45 -13.76
N ARG A 274 -0.99 -12.72 -13.54
CA ARG A 274 0.01 -13.80 -13.43
C ARG A 274 0.82 -13.98 -14.70
N GLY A 275 0.18 -13.91 -15.85
CA GLY A 275 0.82 -13.99 -17.17
C GLY A 275 1.85 -12.89 -17.39
N TYR A 276 1.57 -11.68 -16.94
CA TYR A 276 2.52 -10.57 -16.99
C TYR A 276 3.81 -10.87 -16.20
N TYR A 277 3.72 -11.39 -14.98
CA TYR A 277 4.89 -11.74 -14.18
C TYR A 277 5.68 -12.94 -14.72
N SER A 278 5.05 -13.81 -15.53
CA SER A 278 5.70 -14.96 -16.16
C SER A 278 6.27 -14.67 -17.55
N ASN A 279 6.38 -13.40 -17.96
CA ASN A 279 6.84 -12.96 -19.28
C ASN A 279 6.04 -13.52 -20.48
N GLN A 280 4.76 -13.78 -20.32
CA GLN A 280 3.89 -14.12 -21.45
C GLN A 280 3.70 -12.91 -22.37
N HIS A 281 3.40 -13.19 -23.63
CA HIS A 281 3.15 -12.14 -24.62
C HIS A 281 1.93 -11.33 -24.22
N TYR A 282 2.12 -10.06 -23.90
CA TYR A 282 1.12 -9.18 -23.28
C TYR A 282 -0.17 -9.02 -24.10
N ILE A 283 -0.04 -8.79 -25.42
CA ILE A 283 -1.20 -8.63 -26.32
C ILE A 283 -2.03 -9.92 -26.35
N LEU A 284 -1.40 -11.09 -26.49
CA LEU A 284 -2.08 -12.39 -26.44
C LEU A 284 -2.82 -12.60 -25.10
N GLY A 285 -2.23 -12.15 -23.98
CA GLY A 285 -2.88 -12.20 -22.68
C GLY A 285 -4.15 -11.35 -22.62
N LEU A 286 -4.13 -10.16 -23.18
CA LEU A 286 -5.29 -9.26 -23.27
C LEU A 286 -6.37 -9.83 -24.21
N GLU A 287 -6.01 -10.31 -25.38
CA GLU A 287 -6.93 -10.95 -26.30
C GLU A 287 -7.64 -12.13 -25.64
N ASN A 288 -6.88 -13.01 -24.99
CA ASN A 288 -7.43 -14.15 -24.25
C ASN A 288 -8.39 -13.68 -23.14
N PHE A 289 -8.02 -12.66 -22.37
CA PHE A 289 -8.90 -12.06 -21.38
C PHE A 289 -10.23 -11.61 -22.00
N PHE A 290 -10.21 -10.85 -23.11
CA PHE A 290 -11.41 -10.37 -23.76
C PHE A 290 -12.21 -11.49 -24.47
N LEU A 291 -11.56 -12.54 -24.92
CA LEU A 291 -12.23 -13.75 -25.43
C LEU A 291 -13.03 -14.43 -24.31
N ILE A 292 -12.40 -14.68 -23.17
CA ILE A 292 -13.02 -15.36 -22.02
C ILE A 292 -14.22 -14.55 -21.49
N ILE A 293 -14.06 -13.25 -21.29
CA ILE A 293 -15.13 -12.43 -20.70
C ILE A 293 -16.30 -12.19 -21.67
N ASN A 294 -16.09 -12.33 -22.97
CA ASN A 294 -17.13 -12.17 -24.00
C ASN A 294 -17.73 -13.50 -24.51
N GLU A 295 -17.28 -14.65 -24.02
CA GLU A 295 -17.95 -15.91 -24.29
C GLU A 295 -19.41 -15.87 -23.80
N LYS A 296 -20.34 -16.16 -24.70
CA LYS A 296 -21.74 -16.39 -24.31
C LYS A 296 -21.75 -17.63 -23.41
N GLN A 297 -22.24 -17.49 -22.19
CA GLN A 297 -22.61 -18.66 -21.40
C GLN A 297 -23.65 -19.43 -22.24
N THR A 298 -23.22 -20.53 -22.83
CA THR A 298 -24.18 -21.53 -23.32
C THR A 298 -24.95 -21.98 -22.09
N SER A 299 -26.23 -21.59 -22.06
CA SER A 299 -27.18 -22.05 -21.07
C SER A 299 -27.28 -23.56 -21.20
N HIS A 300 -26.59 -24.29 -20.32
CA HIS A 300 -27.00 -25.67 -20.05
C HIS A 300 -28.28 -25.56 -19.22
N SER A 301 -29.39 -25.80 -19.93
CA SER A 301 -30.71 -26.09 -19.39
C SER A 301 -30.69 -27.33 -18.48
#